data_81bdee68a8ebb5a375fad693897c702e
#
_entry.id   81bdee68a8ebb5a375fad693897c702e
#
_cell.length_a   1.000
_cell.length_b   1.000
_cell.length_c   1.000
_cell.angle_alpha   90.00
_cell.angle_beta   90.00
_cell.angle_gamma   90.00
#
_symmetry.space_group_name_H-M   'P 1'
#
loop_
_entity.id
_entity.type
_entity.pdbx_description
1 polymer ?
#
loop_
_entity_poly.entity_id
_entity_poly.type
_entity_poly.pdbx_seq_one_letter_code
_entity_poly.pdbx_strand_id
1 'polypeptide(L)'
;MRTLAIGDIHGCSKALDHLLEIVNPKPQDTLITLGDYVNKGRDSKGVIDRLISLHKQGNLIPLKGNHEIIMLQARHNPLKQRLWLEKGGKATLKSYSEGHLIKIPESHWDFLGKVCINSYETANHLFVHASLDPHLPLARQPEYKLFWEKFQHPAAHSSGKTMICGHTSQKSGKPVNLGHAICIDTWAYGKGWLSCLDVETGKLWQTNQRGNFRISHIQDYYRSSSLGQDIKDGSPIFGRSLLSRAAAMTFKGK
;
A
#
# COMPACT_ATOMS: atom_id res chain seq x y z
N MET A 1 1.49 6.73 -20.24
CA MET A 1 2.15 5.73 -19.37
C MET A 1 2.10 6.28 -17.96
N ARG A 2 1.51 5.54 -17.02
CA ARG A 2 1.41 5.93 -15.61
C ARG A 2 2.30 5.02 -14.77
N THR A 3 2.79 5.50 -13.65
CA THR A 3 3.40 4.69 -12.60
C THR A 3 2.44 4.63 -11.41
N LEU A 4 1.88 3.45 -11.17
CA LEU A 4 0.80 3.20 -10.21
C LEU A 4 1.34 2.39 -9.02
N ALA A 5 1.25 2.91 -7.81
CA ALA A 5 1.66 2.21 -6.59
C ALA A 5 0.45 1.73 -5.80
N ILE A 6 0.39 0.44 -5.43
CA ILE A 6 -0.66 -0.15 -4.59
C ILE A 6 -0.07 -0.51 -3.23
N GLY A 7 -0.70 -0.05 -2.15
CA GLY A 7 -0.32 -0.33 -0.77
C GLY A 7 -0.64 -1.76 -0.33
N ASP A 8 -0.48 -2.02 0.99
CA ASP A 8 -0.64 -3.33 1.62
C ASP A 8 -2.02 -3.94 1.38
N ILE A 9 -2.06 -5.16 0.83
CA ILE A 9 -3.30 -5.81 0.39
C ILE A 9 -3.86 -6.76 1.45
N HIS A 10 -3.00 -7.52 2.10
CA HIS A 10 -3.36 -8.42 3.21
C HIS A 10 -4.62 -9.28 2.95
N GLY A 11 -4.64 -10.05 1.88
CA GLY A 11 -5.75 -10.95 1.57
C GLY A 11 -7.09 -10.25 1.31
N CYS A 12 -7.07 -8.99 0.90
CA CYS A 12 -8.24 -8.19 0.56
C CYS A 12 -8.54 -8.26 -0.96
N SER A 13 -8.81 -9.47 -1.48
CA SER A 13 -9.01 -9.73 -2.91
C SER A 13 -10.14 -8.91 -3.53
N LYS A 14 -11.29 -8.78 -2.85
CA LYS A 14 -12.41 -7.97 -3.34
C LYS A 14 -12.05 -6.50 -3.49
N ALA A 15 -11.30 -5.94 -2.53
CA ALA A 15 -10.83 -4.56 -2.63
C ALA A 15 -9.82 -4.41 -3.76
N LEU A 16 -8.94 -5.39 -3.97
CA LEU A 16 -7.97 -5.40 -5.07
C LEU A 16 -8.67 -5.47 -6.43
N ASP A 17 -9.62 -6.38 -6.63
CA ASP A 17 -10.36 -6.52 -7.88
C ASP A 17 -11.11 -5.23 -8.22
N HIS A 18 -11.84 -4.66 -7.26
CA HIS A 18 -12.56 -3.42 -7.45
C HIS A 18 -11.60 -2.22 -7.70
N LEU A 19 -10.44 -2.20 -7.03
CA LEU A 19 -9.43 -1.16 -7.27
C LEU A 19 -8.88 -1.25 -8.70
N LEU A 20 -8.55 -2.45 -9.18
CA LEU A 20 -8.06 -2.68 -10.53
C LEU A 20 -9.12 -2.31 -11.59
N GLU A 21 -10.39 -2.60 -11.34
CA GLU A 21 -11.50 -2.21 -12.21
C GLU A 21 -11.60 -0.68 -12.36
N ILE A 22 -11.58 0.07 -11.24
CA ILE A 22 -11.70 1.54 -11.24
C ILE A 22 -10.47 2.22 -11.83
N VAL A 23 -9.27 1.76 -11.46
CA VAL A 23 -7.98 2.32 -11.95
C VAL A 23 -7.79 2.00 -13.42
N ASN A 24 -8.27 0.81 -13.83
CA ASN A 24 -8.17 0.29 -15.20
C ASN A 24 -6.75 0.44 -15.76
N PRO A 25 -5.75 -0.25 -15.17
CA PRO A 25 -4.36 -0.19 -15.64
C PRO A 25 -4.27 -0.61 -17.10
N LYS A 26 -3.51 0.14 -17.90
CA LYS A 26 -3.27 -0.16 -19.31
C LYS A 26 -1.97 -0.95 -19.48
N PRO A 27 -1.78 -1.68 -20.60
CA PRO A 27 -0.56 -2.45 -20.84
C PRO A 27 0.74 -1.63 -20.75
N GLN A 28 0.66 -0.34 -21.09
CA GLN A 28 1.82 0.59 -21.02
C GLN A 28 2.06 1.18 -19.63
N ASP A 29 1.16 0.98 -18.65
CA ASP A 29 1.36 1.46 -17.29
C ASP A 29 2.28 0.52 -16.50
N THR A 30 3.07 1.06 -15.60
CA THR A 30 3.84 0.29 -14.62
C THR A 30 3.05 0.21 -13.32
N LEU A 31 2.67 -1.00 -12.93
CA LEU A 31 1.97 -1.25 -11.67
C LEU A 31 2.96 -1.80 -10.64
N ILE A 32 3.11 -1.12 -9.51
CA ILE A 32 4.01 -1.50 -8.43
C ILE A 32 3.17 -1.81 -7.20
N THR A 33 3.30 -3.02 -6.66
CA THR A 33 2.65 -3.39 -5.39
C THR A 33 3.68 -3.40 -4.27
N LEU A 34 3.38 -2.75 -3.14
CA LEU A 34 4.35 -2.45 -2.09
C LEU A 34 4.56 -3.59 -1.07
N GLY A 35 4.07 -4.81 -1.36
CA GLY A 35 4.20 -5.95 -0.47
C GLY A 35 2.99 -6.17 0.43
N ASP A 36 3.16 -7.09 1.40
CA ASP A 36 2.13 -7.49 2.36
C ASP A 36 0.83 -7.97 1.68
N TYR A 37 0.96 -8.98 0.84
CA TYR A 37 -0.16 -9.61 0.12
C TYR A 37 -0.94 -10.59 0.97
N VAL A 38 -0.23 -11.26 1.89
CA VAL A 38 -0.73 -12.35 2.73
C VAL A 38 -1.09 -11.88 4.14
N ASN A 39 -1.72 -12.79 4.89
CA ASN A 39 -2.10 -12.63 6.29
C ASN A 39 -3.25 -11.65 6.52
N LYS A 40 -3.83 -11.70 7.72
CA LYS A 40 -4.88 -10.82 8.26
C LYS A 40 -6.23 -10.90 7.53
N GLY A 41 -6.27 -10.59 6.23
CA GLY A 41 -7.50 -10.66 5.42
C GLY A 41 -7.88 -12.09 5.02
N ARG A 42 -9.04 -12.24 4.40
CA ARG A 42 -9.70 -13.55 4.25
C ARG A 42 -9.24 -14.36 3.05
N ASP A 43 -8.60 -13.74 2.07
CA ASP A 43 -8.34 -14.38 0.78
C ASP A 43 -6.96 -14.04 0.22
N SER A 44 -5.92 -14.51 0.93
CA SER A 44 -4.52 -14.40 0.47
C SER A 44 -4.31 -15.18 -0.82
N LYS A 45 -4.98 -16.33 -1.00
CA LYS A 45 -4.90 -17.13 -2.22
C LYS A 45 -5.35 -16.33 -3.43
N GLY A 46 -6.56 -15.76 -3.41
CA GLY A 46 -7.09 -14.97 -4.51
C GLY A 46 -6.24 -13.74 -4.83
N VAL A 47 -5.66 -13.08 -3.81
CA VAL A 47 -4.70 -11.98 -4.03
C VAL A 47 -3.49 -12.45 -4.82
N ILE A 48 -2.85 -13.57 -4.40
CA ILE A 48 -1.65 -14.08 -5.10
C ILE A 48 -2.00 -14.56 -6.51
N ASP A 49 -3.13 -15.25 -6.70
CA ASP A 49 -3.62 -15.65 -8.03
C ASP A 49 -3.74 -14.44 -8.96
N ARG A 50 -4.34 -13.34 -8.46
CA ARG A 50 -4.49 -12.10 -9.22
C ARG A 50 -3.16 -11.45 -9.57
N LEU A 51 -2.22 -11.37 -8.61
CA LEU A 51 -0.91 -10.77 -8.83
C LEU A 51 -0.05 -11.60 -9.79
N ILE A 52 -0.10 -12.93 -9.73
CA ILE A 52 0.56 -13.81 -10.69
C ILE A 52 0.00 -13.58 -12.10
N SER A 53 -1.33 -13.44 -12.23
CA SER A 53 -1.98 -13.15 -13.53
C SER A 53 -1.51 -11.80 -14.09
N LEU A 54 -1.46 -10.75 -13.28
CA LEU A 54 -0.97 -9.43 -13.68
C LEU A 54 0.52 -9.47 -14.06
N HIS A 55 1.34 -10.19 -13.30
CA HIS A 55 2.77 -10.32 -13.58
C HIS A 55 3.01 -11.00 -14.94
N LYS A 56 2.23 -12.01 -15.29
CA LYS A 56 2.28 -12.68 -16.60
C LYS A 56 1.89 -11.75 -17.76
N GLN A 57 1.13 -10.70 -17.51
CA GLN A 57 0.78 -9.67 -18.49
C GLN A 57 1.92 -8.65 -18.72
N GLY A 58 2.96 -8.68 -17.90
CA GLY A 58 4.22 -7.96 -18.11
C GLY A 58 4.30 -6.55 -17.54
N ASN A 59 3.30 -6.06 -16.82
CA ASN A 59 3.28 -4.69 -16.30
C ASN A 59 3.30 -4.59 -14.76
N LEU A 60 3.40 -5.71 -14.03
CA LEU A 60 3.47 -5.73 -12.58
C LEU A 60 4.90 -5.89 -12.07
N ILE A 61 5.30 -5.01 -11.17
CA ILE A 61 6.52 -5.07 -10.36
C ILE A 61 6.09 -5.32 -8.89
N PRO A 62 6.10 -6.58 -8.42
CA PRO A 62 5.71 -6.88 -7.05
C PRO A 62 6.88 -6.71 -6.09
N LEU A 63 6.72 -5.89 -5.05
CA LEU A 63 7.67 -5.83 -3.95
C LEU A 63 7.36 -6.89 -2.91
N LYS A 64 8.36 -7.29 -2.16
CA LYS A 64 8.23 -8.17 -0.99
C LYS A 64 7.92 -7.34 0.26
N GLY A 65 6.96 -7.78 1.07
CA GLY A 65 6.72 -7.23 2.39
C GLY A 65 7.26 -8.13 3.50
N ASN A 66 7.23 -7.66 4.74
CA ASN A 66 7.68 -8.45 5.87
C ASN A 66 6.77 -9.66 6.15
N HIS A 67 5.50 -9.60 5.79
CA HIS A 67 4.58 -10.73 5.91
C HIS A 67 4.91 -11.87 4.94
N GLU A 68 5.39 -11.57 3.74
CA GLU A 68 5.92 -12.58 2.80
C GLU A 68 7.19 -13.22 3.36
N ILE A 69 8.12 -12.42 3.93
CA ILE A 69 9.35 -12.93 4.55
C ILE A 69 9.02 -13.90 5.69
N ILE A 70 8.12 -13.53 6.60
CA ILE A 70 7.70 -14.39 7.71
C ILE A 70 7.08 -15.69 7.19
N MET A 71 6.21 -15.63 6.17
CA MET A 71 5.57 -16.80 5.57
C MET A 71 6.60 -17.72 4.90
N LEU A 72 7.53 -17.18 4.12
CA LEU A 72 8.61 -17.96 3.48
C LEU A 72 9.51 -18.66 4.50
N GLN A 73 9.89 -17.97 5.58
CA GLN A 73 10.66 -18.56 6.67
C GLN A 73 9.89 -19.66 7.42
N ALA A 74 8.57 -19.53 7.51
CA ALA A 74 7.70 -20.52 8.16
C ALA A 74 7.56 -21.83 7.39
N ARG A 75 7.85 -21.84 6.09
CA ARG A 75 7.68 -23.01 5.21
C ARG A 75 8.42 -24.26 5.70
N HIS A 76 9.64 -24.07 6.19
CA HIS A 76 10.54 -25.17 6.57
C HIS A 76 11.01 -25.10 8.03
N ASN A 77 10.42 -24.22 8.84
CA ASN A 77 10.84 -24.03 10.23
C ASN A 77 9.61 -23.98 11.16
N PRO A 78 9.39 -25.00 12.01
CA PRO A 78 8.23 -25.08 12.90
C PRO A 78 8.11 -23.91 13.89
N LEU A 79 9.25 -23.40 14.41
CA LEU A 79 9.22 -22.23 15.30
C LEU A 79 8.76 -20.96 14.56
N LYS A 80 9.27 -20.76 13.35
CA LYS A 80 8.85 -19.64 12.49
C LYS A 80 7.39 -19.79 12.05
N GLN A 81 6.92 -21.02 11.82
CA GLN A 81 5.54 -21.31 11.50
C GLN A 81 4.59 -20.85 12.63
N ARG A 82 4.92 -21.13 13.89
CA ARG A 82 4.13 -20.66 15.03
C ARG A 82 4.04 -19.14 15.06
N LEU A 83 5.17 -18.45 14.91
CA LEU A 83 5.21 -16.97 14.85
C LEU A 83 4.37 -16.42 13.67
N TRP A 84 4.46 -17.06 12.51
CA TRP A 84 3.66 -16.68 11.36
C TRP A 84 2.16 -16.79 11.61
N LEU A 85 1.72 -17.89 12.21
CA LEU A 85 0.31 -18.12 12.56
C LEU A 85 -0.22 -17.03 13.52
N GLU A 86 0.60 -16.61 14.48
CA GLU A 86 0.27 -15.51 15.42
C GLU A 86 0.20 -14.14 14.71
N LYS A 87 0.97 -13.93 13.64
CA LYS A 87 0.98 -12.70 12.83
C LYS A 87 -0.12 -12.66 11.75
N GLY A 88 -1.09 -13.56 11.81
CA GLY A 88 -2.24 -13.60 10.89
C GLY A 88 -2.16 -14.68 9.83
N GLY A 89 -1.15 -15.56 9.86
CA GLY A 89 -0.98 -16.68 8.94
C GLY A 89 -2.13 -17.68 8.94
N LYS A 90 -2.88 -17.79 10.06
CA LYS A 90 -4.12 -18.61 10.11
C LYS A 90 -5.12 -18.22 9.03
N ALA A 91 -5.27 -16.92 8.75
CA ALA A 91 -6.18 -16.45 7.69
C ALA A 91 -5.66 -16.86 6.31
N THR A 92 -4.35 -16.79 6.10
CA THR A 92 -3.72 -17.29 4.87
C THR A 92 -3.99 -18.77 4.68
N LEU A 93 -3.66 -19.63 5.66
CA LEU A 93 -3.93 -21.08 5.56
C LEU A 93 -5.40 -21.36 5.26
N LYS A 94 -6.31 -20.64 5.92
CA LYS A 94 -7.74 -20.78 5.67
C LYS A 94 -8.12 -20.48 4.21
N SER A 95 -7.49 -19.54 3.56
CA SER A 95 -7.75 -19.18 2.15
C SER A 95 -7.29 -20.27 1.16
N TYR A 96 -6.41 -21.18 1.58
CA TYR A 96 -5.94 -22.33 0.81
C TYR A 96 -6.63 -23.67 1.21
N SER A 97 -7.60 -23.61 2.13
CA SER A 97 -8.27 -24.83 2.58
C SER A 97 -9.31 -25.29 1.56
N GLU A 98 -9.20 -26.53 1.12
CA GLU A 98 -10.18 -27.24 0.31
C GLU A 98 -10.63 -28.49 1.10
N GLY A 99 -11.79 -28.41 1.75
CA GLY A 99 -12.23 -29.44 2.69
C GLY A 99 -11.26 -29.56 3.89
N HIS A 100 -10.64 -30.74 4.05
CA HIS A 100 -9.67 -31.01 5.12
C HIS A 100 -8.23 -30.79 4.70
N LEU A 101 -7.97 -30.50 3.44
CA LEU A 101 -6.62 -30.30 2.90
C LEU A 101 -6.25 -28.82 2.86
N ILE A 102 -5.01 -28.53 3.24
CA ILE A 102 -4.40 -27.21 3.08
C ILE A 102 -3.17 -27.40 2.20
N LYS A 103 -3.22 -26.88 0.97
CA LYS A 103 -2.12 -26.97 0.04
C LYS A 103 -1.87 -25.61 -0.62
N ILE A 104 -0.70 -25.04 -0.34
CA ILE A 104 -0.23 -23.84 -1.03
C ILE A 104 0.52 -24.28 -2.29
N PRO A 105 0.08 -23.85 -3.50
CA PRO A 105 0.73 -24.21 -4.75
C PRO A 105 2.19 -23.76 -4.79
N GLU A 106 3.07 -24.55 -5.44
CA GLU A 106 4.48 -24.18 -5.59
C GLU A 106 4.66 -22.86 -6.35
N SER A 107 3.80 -22.58 -7.34
CA SER A 107 3.78 -21.31 -8.07
C SER A 107 3.58 -20.09 -7.16
N HIS A 108 2.88 -20.23 -6.03
CA HIS A 108 2.69 -19.16 -5.06
C HIS A 108 3.95 -18.94 -4.21
N TRP A 109 4.61 -20.03 -3.81
CA TRP A 109 5.91 -19.95 -3.14
C TRP A 109 6.97 -19.31 -4.03
N ASP A 110 7.00 -19.71 -5.31
CA ASP A 110 7.91 -19.15 -6.30
C ASP A 110 7.63 -17.66 -6.54
N PHE A 111 6.38 -17.26 -6.65
CA PHE A 111 6.01 -15.87 -6.79
C PHE A 111 6.53 -15.04 -5.60
N LEU A 112 6.23 -15.45 -4.38
CA LEU A 112 6.65 -14.73 -3.18
C LEU A 112 8.17 -14.74 -2.98
N GLY A 113 8.83 -15.86 -3.29
CA GLY A 113 10.26 -16.06 -3.01
C GLY A 113 11.19 -15.58 -4.11
N LYS A 114 10.80 -15.76 -5.39
CA LYS A 114 11.68 -15.54 -6.55
C LYS A 114 11.26 -14.36 -7.43
N VAL A 115 9.94 -14.07 -7.51
CA VAL A 115 9.43 -12.99 -8.38
C VAL A 115 9.36 -11.66 -7.63
N CYS A 116 8.91 -11.67 -6.37
CA CYS A 116 8.86 -10.45 -5.56
C CYS A 116 10.26 -9.92 -5.26
N ILE A 117 10.51 -8.66 -5.63
CA ILE A 117 11.79 -7.96 -5.40
C ILE A 117 11.75 -7.12 -4.12
N ASN A 118 12.89 -6.66 -3.64
CA ASN A 118 12.99 -5.94 -2.36
C ASN A 118 12.64 -4.45 -2.48
N SER A 119 12.89 -3.85 -3.65
CA SER A 119 12.72 -2.42 -3.89
C SER A 119 12.72 -2.15 -5.38
N TYR A 120 12.19 -0.98 -5.78
CA TYR A 120 12.21 -0.53 -7.17
C TYR A 120 12.46 0.98 -7.23
N GLU A 121 13.03 1.46 -8.33
CA GLU A 121 13.43 2.85 -8.50
C GLU A 121 13.03 3.36 -9.90
N THR A 122 12.52 4.59 -9.94
CA THR A 122 12.31 5.36 -11.17
C THR A 122 13.16 6.64 -11.16
N ALA A 123 13.00 7.47 -12.16
CA ALA A 123 13.72 8.75 -12.22
C ALA A 123 13.44 9.61 -10.96
N ASN A 124 12.20 9.63 -10.45
CA ASN A 124 11.75 10.54 -9.40
C ASN A 124 11.32 9.86 -8.10
N HIS A 125 11.20 8.53 -8.08
CA HIS A 125 10.61 7.82 -6.94
C HIS A 125 11.42 6.58 -6.54
N LEU A 126 11.40 6.29 -5.23
CA LEU A 126 11.95 5.08 -4.60
C LEU A 126 10.78 4.31 -4.00
N PHE A 127 10.58 3.06 -4.44
CA PHE A 127 9.50 2.20 -3.94
C PHE A 127 10.08 1.14 -3.03
N VAL A 128 9.61 1.10 -1.79
CA VAL A 128 9.99 0.12 -0.77
C VAL A 128 8.79 -0.31 0.02
N HIS A 129 8.88 -1.44 0.71
CA HIS A 129 7.79 -1.86 1.57
C HIS A 129 7.66 -0.94 2.81
N ALA A 130 8.74 -0.68 3.55
CA ALA A 130 8.67 0.01 4.83
C ALA A 130 9.38 1.38 4.84
N SER A 131 10.70 1.41 4.81
CA SER A 131 11.50 2.64 4.93
C SER A 131 12.84 2.53 4.22
N LEU A 132 13.63 3.60 4.28
CA LEU A 132 14.97 3.72 3.70
C LEU A 132 15.94 4.35 4.71
N ASP A 133 17.22 4.00 4.60
CA ASP A 133 18.30 4.86 5.10
C ASP A 133 18.49 6.01 4.10
N PRO A 134 18.44 7.28 4.54
CA PRO A 134 18.44 8.43 3.63
C PRO A 134 19.78 8.65 2.93
N HIS A 135 20.85 8.05 3.40
CA HIS A 135 22.21 8.26 2.89
C HIS A 135 22.74 7.10 2.06
N LEU A 136 22.05 5.96 2.03
CA LEU A 136 22.48 4.77 1.30
C LEU A 136 21.73 4.61 -0.03
N PRO A 137 22.43 4.25 -1.12
CA PRO A 137 21.75 3.92 -2.37
C PRO A 137 20.85 2.69 -2.20
N LEU A 138 19.81 2.57 -3.04
CA LEU A 138 18.77 1.54 -2.90
C LEU A 138 19.34 0.12 -2.87
N ALA A 139 20.42 -0.17 -3.60
CA ALA A 139 21.08 -1.46 -3.62
C ALA A 139 21.84 -1.82 -2.33
N ARG A 140 22.05 -0.87 -1.42
CA ARG A 140 22.75 -1.06 -0.14
C ARG A 140 21.88 -0.86 1.08
N GLN A 141 20.56 -0.77 0.87
CA GLN A 141 19.62 -0.57 1.98
C GLN A 141 19.62 -1.77 2.94
N PRO A 142 19.70 -1.53 4.26
CA PRO A 142 19.60 -2.59 5.24
C PRO A 142 18.21 -3.26 5.20
N GLU A 143 18.16 -4.58 5.35
CA GLU A 143 16.92 -5.35 5.37
C GLU A 143 15.93 -4.85 6.42
N TYR A 144 16.43 -4.46 7.60
CA TYR A 144 15.59 -3.88 8.64
C TYR A 144 14.85 -2.61 8.17
N LYS A 145 15.53 -1.72 7.45
CA LYS A 145 14.93 -0.50 6.89
C LYS A 145 13.86 -0.86 5.87
N LEU A 146 14.21 -1.72 4.90
CA LEU A 146 13.32 -2.07 3.79
C LEU A 146 12.02 -2.74 4.23
N PHE A 147 12.02 -3.53 5.34
CA PHE A 147 10.89 -4.40 5.67
C PHE A 147 10.28 -4.20 7.05
N TRP A 148 10.96 -3.53 8.00
CA TRP A 148 10.54 -3.55 9.41
C TRP A 148 10.40 -2.19 10.06
N GLU A 149 11.08 -1.17 9.56
CA GLU A 149 11.08 0.14 10.19
C GLU A 149 9.74 0.85 9.98
N LYS A 150 9.17 1.37 11.08
CA LYS A 150 7.92 2.13 11.02
C LYS A 150 8.12 3.47 10.34
N PHE A 151 7.10 3.93 9.62
CA PHE A 151 7.04 5.26 9.04
C PHE A 151 6.85 6.30 10.15
N GLN A 152 7.96 6.79 10.69
CA GLN A 152 8.02 7.79 11.75
C GLN A 152 8.96 8.91 11.30
N HIS A 153 8.41 9.92 10.63
CA HIS A 153 9.16 11.07 10.14
C HIS A 153 10.48 10.71 9.43
N PRO A 154 10.45 9.86 8.38
CA PRO A 154 11.65 9.52 7.65
C PRO A 154 12.29 10.78 7.07
N ALA A 155 13.63 10.86 7.10
CA ALA A 155 14.35 11.95 6.46
C ALA A 155 14.26 11.83 4.92
N ALA A 156 14.44 12.96 4.23
CA ALA A 156 14.52 12.96 2.77
C ALA A 156 15.76 12.19 2.31
N HIS A 157 15.59 11.37 1.27
CA HIS A 157 16.68 10.60 0.70
C HIS A 157 17.65 11.51 -0.07
N SER A 158 18.96 11.25 0.04
CA SER A 158 20.03 12.05 -0.55
C SER A 158 19.96 12.19 -2.08
N SER A 159 19.25 11.27 -2.76
CA SER A 159 19.00 11.37 -4.20
C SER A 159 17.98 12.45 -4.60
N GLY A 160 17.27 13.04 -3.65
CA GLY A 160 16.16 13.97 -3.91
C GLY A 160 14.85 13.30 -4.38
N LYS A 161 14.83 11.96 -4.54
CA LYS A 161 13.63 11.21 -4.97
C LYS A 161 12.65 11.03 -3.83
N THR A 162 11.37 11.00 -4.16
CA THR A 162 10.29 10.74 -3.19
C THR A 162 10.17 9.25 -2.90
N MET A 163 10.19 8.87 -1.61
CA MET A 163 9.93 7.52 -1.16
C MET A 163 8.43 7.22 -1.15
N ILE A 164 8.02 6.11 -1.76
CA ILE A 164 6.65 5.58 -1.72
C ILE A 164 6.69 4.25 -0.96
N CYS A 165 5.91 4.14 0.12
CA CYS A 165 5.94 2.94 0.98
C CYS A 165 4.56 2.53 1.53
N GLY A 166 4.53 1.35 2.16
CA GLY A 166 3.41 0.73 2.88
C GLY A 166 3.71 0.49 4.36
N HIS A 167 3.52 -0.76 4.83
CA HIS A 167 3.92 -1.33 6.12
C HIS A 167 3.33 -0.67 7.37
N THR A 168 3.25 0.64 7.43
CA THR A 168 2.77 1.35 8.62
C THR A 168 1.32 1.73 8.43
N SER A 169 0.42 0.82 8.84
CA SER A 169 -1.02 0.96 8.62
C SER A 169 -1.60 2.23 9.22
N GLN A 170 -2.09 3.10 8.36
CA GLN A 170 -2.78 4.35 8.71
C GLN A 170 -4.23 4.04 9.08
N LYS A 171 -4.53 3.85 10.37
CA LYS A 171 -5.86 3.45 10.85
C LYS A 171 -6.96 4.47 10.57
N SER A 172 -6.60 5.71 10.27
CA SER A 172 -7.53 6.74 9.79
C SER A 172 -8.08 6.44 8.40
N GLY A 173 -7.49 5.50 7.66
CA GLY A 173 -7.79 5.22 6.26
C GLY A 173 -7.26 6.30 5.30
N LYS A 174 -6.48 7.27 5.78
CA LYS A 174 -5.89 8.35 4.99
C LYS A 174 -4.39 8.09 4.84
N PRO A 175 -3.79 8.29 3.64
CA PRO A 175 -2.35 8.22 3.48
C PRO A 175 -1.63 9.32 4.27
N VAL A 176 -0.32 9.20 4.41
CA VAL A 176 0.53 10.26 4.93
C VAL A 176 1.45 10.73 3.82
N ASN A 177 1.46 12.04 3.57
CA ASN A 177 2.32 12.68 2.59
C ASN A 177 3.20 13.74 3.30
N LEU A 178 4.51 13.55 3.28
CA LEU A 178 5.52 14.47 3.83
C LEU A 178 6.26 15.23 2.70
N GLY A 179 5.81 15.12 1.44
CA GLY A 179 6.47 15.64 0.26
C GLY A 179 7.58 14.69 -0.24
N HIS A 180 8.61 14.48 0.55
CA HIS A 180 9.73 13.59 0.22
C HIS A 180 9.46 12.10 0.54
N ALA A 181 8.41 11.79 1.27
CA ALA A 181 8.01 10.43 1.62
C ALA A 181 6.48 10.31 1.73
N ILE A 182 5.92 9.25 1.15
CA ILE A 182 4.48 9.00 1.09
C ILE A 182 4.21 7.56 1.54
N CYS A 183 3.38 7.40 2.59
CA CYS A 183 2.91 6.10 3.04
C CYS A 183 1.46 5.88 2.63
N ILE A 184 1.19 4.83 1.85
CA ILE A 184 -0.13 4.50 1.32
C ILE A 184 -0.74 3.20 1.87
N ASP A 185 -0.18 2.61 2.95
CA ASP A 185 -0.87 1.57 3.70
C ASP A 185 -2.02 2.20 4.50
N THR A 186 -3.20 2.15 3.97
CA THR A 186 -4.42 2.76 4.53
C THR A 186 -5.34 1.74 5.20
N TRP A 187 -4.76 0.63 5.70
CA TRP A 187 -5.41 -0.36 6.56
C TRP A 187 -6.54 -1.15 5.88
N ALA A 188 -6.27 -1.70 4.69
CA ALA A 188 -7.24 -2.42 3.86
C ALA A 188 -7.93 -3.59 4.57
N TYR A 189 -7.17 -4.37 5.37
CA TYR A 189 -7.68 -5.54 6.08
C TYR A 189 -8.57 -5.20 7.30
N GLY A 190 -8.62 -3.94 7.70
CA GLY A 190 -9.41 -3.45 8.82
C GLY A 190 -10.65 -2.68 8.38
N LYS A 191 -10.82 -1.49 8.94
CA LYS A 191 -11.94 -0.58 8.59
C LYS A 191 -11.52 0.49 7.57
N GLY A 192 -10.29 0.41 7.05
CA GLY A 192 -9.74 1.39 6.12
C GLY A 192 -9.96 1.00 4.65
N TRP A 193 -8.95 1.29 3.83
CA TRP A 193 -9.01 1.25 2.38
C TRP A 193 -7.75 0.63 1.79
N LEU A 194 -7.87 0.02 0.62
CA LEU A 194 -6.75 -0.29 -0.25
C LEU A 194 -6.51 0.90 -1.17
N SER A 195 -5.30 1.42 -1.19
CA SER A 195 -4.93 2.63 -1.94
C SER A 195 -4.14 2.28 -3.19
N CYS A 196 -4.43 2.98 -4.29
CA CYS A 196 -3.60 3.06 -5.48
C CYS A 196 -3.27 4.53 -5.76
N LEU A 197 -2.00 4.84 -5.87
CA LEU A 197 -1.48 6.18 -6.17
C LEU A 197 -0.85 6.20 -7.57
N ASP A 198 -1.30 7.09 -8.43
CA ASP A 198 -0.54 7.52 -9.60
C ASP A 198 0.51 8.53 -9.11
N VAL A 199 1.78 8.12 -9.10
CA VAL A 199 2.85 8.91 -8.48
C VAL A 199 3.22 10.15 -9.30
N GLU A 200 2.88 10.17 -10.60
CA GLU A 200 3.17 11.31 -11.47
C GLU A 200 2.12 12.41 -11.33
N THR A 201 0.84 12.03 -11.30
CA THR A 201 -0.26 13.00 -11.23
C THR A 201 -0.73 13.28 -9.80
N GLY A 202 -0.38 12.43 -8.84
CA GLY A 202 -0.86 12.50 -7.47
C GLY A 202 -2.30 12.01 -7.29
N LYS A 203 -2.95 11.48 -8.32
CA LYS A 203 -4.30 10.93 -8.22
C LYS A 203 -4.32 9.68 -7.37
N LEU A 204 -5.22 9.63 -6.39
CA LEU A 204 -5.38 8.55 -5.43
C LEU A 204 -6.75 7.90 -5.56
N TRP A 205 -6.78 6.61 -5.82
CA TRP A 205 -7.97 5.77 -5.76
C TRP A 205 -7.92 4.92 -4.51
N GLN A 206 -9.04 4.76 -3.85
CA GLN A 206 -9.16 3.91 -2.69
C GLN A 206 -10.45 3.08 -2.76
N THR A 207 -10.33 1.79 -2.46
CA THR A 207 -11.45 0.85 -2.39
C THR A 207 -11.44 0.09 -1.08
N ASN A 208 -12.56 -0.53 -0.70
CA ASN A 208 -12.62 -1.37 0.48
C ASN A 208 -13.35 -2.69 0.22
N GLN A 209 -13.29 -3.60 1.18
CA GLN A 209 -13.90 -4.93 1.09
C GLN A 209 -15.44 -4.92 1.04
N ARG A 210 -16.08 -3.75 1.20
CA ARG A 210 -17.55 -3.57 1.10
C ARG A 210 -18.00 -3.07 -0.26
N GLY A 211 -17.06 -2.88 -1.22
CA GLY A 211 -17.34 -2.37 -2.55
C GLY A 211 -17.47 -0.83 -2.63
N ASN A 212 -17.15 -0.12 -1.55
CA ASN A 212 -17.09 1.34 -1.63
C ASN A 212 -15.78 1.79 -2.25
N PHE A 213 -15.81 2.94 -2.92
CA PHE A 213 -14.61 3.59 -3.44
C PHE A 213 -14.63 5.09 -3.21
N ARG A 214 -13.47 5.71 -3.30
CA ARG A 214 -13.30 7.16 -3.32
C ARG A 214 -12.08 7.54 -4.15
N ILE A 215 -12.09 8.75 -4.67
CA ILE A 215 -10.99 9.35 -5.44
C ILE A 215 -10.66 10.68 -4.79
N SER A 216 -9.37 10.95 -4.63
CA SER A 216 -8.82 12.19 -4.06
C SER A 216 -7.46 12.47 -4.67
N HIS A 217 -6.77 13.48 -4.18
CA HIS A 217 -5.42 13.81 -4.59
C HIS A 217 -4.46 13.67 -3.40
N ILE A 218 -3.23 13.18 -3.62
CA ILE A 218 -2.27 12.93 -2.54
C ILE A 218 -1.87 14.22 -1.81
N GLN A 219 -1.96 15.38 -2.47
CA GLN A 219 -1.70 16.67 -1.85
C GLN A 219 -2.75 17.06 -0.79
N ASP A 220 -3.96 16.50 -0.85
CA ASP A 220 -5.00 16.72 0.18
C ASP A 220 -4.57 16.16 1.55
N TYR A 221 -3.53 15.33 1.58
CA TYR A 221 -2.98 14.68 2.76
C TYR A 221 -1.59 15.19 3.13
N TYR A 222 -1.11 16.26 2.50
CA TYR A 222 0.20 16.85 2.80
C TYR A 222 0.26 17.34 4.25
N ARG A 223 1.35 16.97 4.93
CA ARG A 223 1.67 17.44 6.28
C ARG A 223 3.00 18.14 6.23
N SER A 224 3.02 19.44 6.49
CA SER A 224 4.28 20.16 6.69
C SER A 224 5.03 19.54 7.87
N SER A 225 6.31 19.25 7.69
CA SER A 225 7.21 18.88 8.78
C SER A 225 7.61 20.12 9.58
N SER A 226 6.65 20.80 10.21
CA SER A 226 6.97 21.81 11.22
C SER A 226 7.54 21.06 12.43
N LEU A 227 8.85 21.17 12.61
CA LEU A 227 9.57 20.77 13.81
C LEU A 227 8.87 21.33 15.05
N GLY A 228 8.42 20.43 15.90
CA GLY A 228 8.23 20.63 17.34
C GLY A 228 7.43 21.84 17.79
N GLN A 229 6.10 21.70 17.86
CA GLN A 229 5.31 22.21 18.98
C GLN A 229 4.11 21.29 19.18
N ASP A 230 4.21 20.45 20.20
CA ASP A 230 3.05 19.81 20.82
C ASP A 230 2.14 20.92 21.36
N ILE A 231 1.12 21.29 20.60
CA ILE A 231 -0.02 22.00 21.15
C ILE A 231 -1.04 20.92 21.53
N LYS A 232 -1.05 20.59 22.83
CA LYS A 232 -2.22 20.07 23.50
C LYS A 232 -3.27 21.16 23.43
N ASP A 233 -4.19 21.05 22.46
CA ASP A 233 -5.51 21.65 22.59
C ASP A 233 -6.48 20.97 21.62
N GLY A 234 -7.49 20.35 22.23
CA GLY A 234 -8.63 19.80 21.53
C GLY A 234 -9.56 20.92 21.09
N SER A 235 -9.47 21.33 19.82
CA SER A 235 -10.52 22.09 19.16
C SER A 235 -10.42 21.87 17.65
N PRO A 236 -11.52 21.56 16.95
CA PRO A 236 -11.50 21.37 15.50
C PRO A 236 -11.40 22.72 14.81
N ILE A 237 -10.30 22.96 14.12
CA ILE A 237 -10.17 24.11 13.21
C ILE A 237 -10.95 23.79 11.95
N PHE A 238 -12.16 24.31 11.84
CA PHE A 238 -12.90 24.42 10.58
C PHE A 238 -12.25 25.51 9.72
N GLY A 239 -11.37 25.14 8.81
CA GLY A 239 -10.88 25.99 7.74
C GLY A 239 -11.99 26.18 6.70
N ARG A 240 -12.68 27.32 6.72
CA ARG A 240 -13.59 27.73 5.66
C ARG A 240 -12.79 28.02 4.40
N SER A 241 -13.04 27.25 3.34
CA SER A 241 -12.67 27.59 1.97
C SER A 241 -13.40 28.87 1.54
N LEU A 242 -12.64 29.93 1.31
CA LEU A 242 -13.08 31.12 0.60
C LEU A 242 -13.00 30.81 -0.91
N LEU A 243 -14.13 30.44 -1.53
CA LEU A 243 -14.42 30.64 -2.97
C LEU A 243 -15.77 29.99 -3.29
N SER A 244 -16.85 30.77 -3.19
CA SER A 244 -17.94 30.83 -4.18
C SER A 244 -19.05 31.77 -3.65
N ARG A 245 -18.89 33.05 -3.94
CA ARG A 245 -20.03 33.96 -4.08
C ARG A 245 -20.18 34.25 -5.56
N ALA A 246 -21.17 33.63 -6.20
CA ALA A 246 -21.79 34.19 -7.40
C ALA A 246 -23.19 33.59 -7.55
N ALA A 247 -24.16 34.51 -7.50
CA ALA A 247 -25.47 34.48 -8.16
C ALA A 247 -26.52 33.49 -7.66
N ALA A 248 -27.27 33.92 -6.66
CA ALA A 248 -28.71 33.65 -6.62
C ALA A 248 -29.44 34.91 -7.13
N MET A 249 -29.88 34.92 -8.38
CA MET A 249 -30.86 35.90 -8.88
C MET A 249 -32.24 35.29 -8.69
N THR A 250 -32.98 35.94 -7.82
CA THR A 250 -34.44 35.83 -7.65
C THR A 250 -35.17 36.23 -8.91
N PHE A 251 -36.11 35.41 -9.36
CA PHE A 251 -37.24 35.83 -10.16
C PHE A 251 -38.53 35.65 -9.34
N LYS A 252 -39.06 36.77 -8.85
CA LYS A 252 -40.48 36.94 -8.55
C LYS A 252 -41.14 37.60 -9.75
N GLY A 253 -42.31 37.13 -10.13
CA GLY A 253 -43.16 37.92 -11.00
C GLY A 253 -44.26 37.15 -11.74
N LYS A 254 -45.44 37.24 -11.18
CA LYS A 254 -46.80 37.07 -11.69
C LYS A 254 -47.34 35.69 -12.00
#